data_51bd64b0ed1c2d233ca6fc95884c18d0
#
_entry.id   51bd64b0ed1c2d233ca6fc95884c18d0
#
_cell.length_a   1.000
_cell.length_b   1.000
_cell.length_c   1.000
_cell.angle_alpha   90.00
_cell.angle_beta   90.00
_cell.angle_gamma   90.00
#
_symmetry.space_group_name_H-M   'P 1'
#
loop_
_entity.id
_entity.type
_entity.pdbx_description
1 polymer ?
#
loop_
_entity_poly.entity_id
_entity_poly.type
_entity_poly.pdbx_seq_one_letter_code
_entity_poly.pdbx_strand_id
1 'polypeptide(L)'
;MKSVEEARATPSVPSEASAARPEIALLLSAVFLVYLAQMTLNPIIAPLSREVGLAEWQIGAMISIAAVMLVLTGQFWGRRSQSWGRKPVLVAAFMLATVTMSLFALLAWLGMVGAIAGIELFLLFVLLRGVGFGTAISAVLPTAQAYIADVTSDETTRVKGMAGVGAVQGISMIAGSVVGGVLSVFDILAPLIAVPVLLAGGLILVAVRLRREPRHRLVEKPARVSPLDARVWPFLLAGFGMFTALGFIQVLIGFIVQDRLGLGAETAGLLTGGALLLAGLGLIVAQAVVVPRSRWSPATLLRVGGAIALVGFALLIPDAGPAPLFASILLIGFGLGIATPGFTAGPTLMVDRDEQGGLAGLTSATTGLTFVIAPTAGTALYGFGVAVPITVGTVIMAIVTVFVLAHPHFRGLPAPAQGPPPA
;
A
#
# COMPACT_ATOMS: atom_id res chain seq x y z
N MET A 1 40.58 -17.19 57.88
CA MET A 1 39.68 -17.90 56.98
C MET A 1 39.06 -16.83 56.06
N LYS A 2 39.57 -16.69 54.86
CA LYS A 2 39.08 -15.76 53.85
C LYS A 2 38.08 -16.53 52.98
N SER A 3 36.83 -16.12 52.95
CA SER A 3 35.85 -16.58 52.00
C SER A 3 35.90 -15.68 50.76
N VAL A 4 36.35 -16.24 49.66
CA VAL A 4 36.34 -15.64 48.32
C VAL A 4 34.95 -15.84 47.75
N GLU A 5 34.18 -14.76 47.61
CA GLU A 5 32.91 -14.72 46.93
C GLU A 5 33.19 -14.45 45.46
N GLU A 6 33.18 -15.52 44.64
CA GLU A 6 33.26 -15.44 43.19
C GLU A 6 31.97 -14.81 42.63
N ALA A 7 32.04 -13.55 42.25
CA ALA A 7 31.02 -12.88 41.47
C ALA A 7 30.94 -13.52 40.06
N ARG A 8 29.96 -14.41 39.85
CA ARG A 8 29.58 -14.89 38.50
C ARG A 8 29.06 -13.74 37.71
N ALA A 9 29.91 -13.24 36.81
CA ALA A 9 29.46 -12.33 35.75
C ALA A 9 28.48 -13.07 34.85
N THR A 10 27.20 -12.70 34.92
CA THR A 10 26.18 -13.11 33.95
C THR A 10 26.55 -12.51 32.58
N PRO A 11 26.65 -13.32 31.51
CA PRO A 11 26.90 -12.77 30.17
C PRO A 11 25.74 -11.87 29.80
N SER A 12 26.05 -10.61 29.51
CA SER A 12 25.10 -9.64 28.98
C SER A 12 24.59 -10.14 27.62
N VAL A 13 23.32 -10.56 27.57
CA VAL A 13 22.63 -10.86 26.33
C VAL A 13 22.60 -9.58 25.52
N PRO A 14 23.10 -9.57 24.26
CA PRO A 14 23.05 -8.36 23.43
C PRO A 14 21.59 -7.96 23.25
N SER A 15 21.28 -6.70 23.51
CA SER A 15 19.95 -6.12 23.35
C SER A 15 19.41 -6.41 21.94
N GLU A 16 18.38 -7.23 21.84
CA GLU A 16 17.72 -7.65 20.59
C GLU A 16 17.21 -6.45 19.76
N ALA A 17 17.01 -5.31 20.37
CA ALA A 17 16.57 -4.06 19.72
C ALA A 17 17.57 -3.49 18.70
N SER A 18 18.87 -3.79 18.81
CA SER A 18 19.89 -3.31 17.89
C SER A 18 19.96 -4.10 16.58
N ALA A 19 19.51 -5.35 16.56
CA ALA A 19 19.55 -6.20 15.35
C ALA A 19 18.28 -6.06 14.45
N ALA A 20 17.19 -5.53 14.99
CA ALA A 20 15.91 -5.43 14.28
C ALA A 20 15.89 -4.29 13.22
N ARG A 21 16.59 -3.19 13.44
CA ARG A 21 16.59 -2.02 12.54
C ARG A 21 17.10 -2.29 11.12
N PRO A 22 18.19 -3.03 10.89
CA PRO A 22 18.65 -3.35 9.53
C PRO A 22 17.65 -4.19 8.73
N GLU A 23 16.90 -5.07 9.40
CA GLU A 23 15.92 -5.95 8.74
C GLU A 23 14.64 -5.22 8.36
N ILE A 24 14.17 -4.24 9.14
CA ILE A 24 13.04 -3.37 8.76
C ILE A 24 13.40 -2.58 7.50
N ALA A 25 14.57 -1.97 7.43
CA ALA A 25 15.02 -1.23 6.26
C ALA A 25 15.07 -2.11 5.01
N LEU A 26 15.52 -3.37 5.15
CA LEU A 26 15.56 -4.34 4.06
C LEU A 26 14.15 -4.71 3.56
N LEU A 27 13.21 -4.92 4.48
CA LEU A 27 11.81 -5.18 4.12
C LEU A 27 11.14 -3.97 3.45
N LEU A 28 11.42 -2.76 3.94
CA LEU A 28 10.98 -1.53 3.29
C LEU A 28 11.55 -1.41 1.87
N SER A 29 12.81 -1.81 1.66
CA SER A 29 13.41 -1.87 0.31
C SER A 29 12.73 -2.90 -0.59
N ALA A 30 12.30 -4.04 -0.05
CA ALA A 30 11.52 -5.03 -0.80
C ALA A 30 10.14 -4.47 -1.20
N VAL A 31 9.45 -3.80 -0.28
CA VAL A 31 8.18 -3.10 -0.58
C VAL A 31 8.42 -2.03 -1.66
N PHE A 32 9.48 -1.22 -1.52
CA PHE A 32 9.84 -0.20 -2.51
C PHE A 32 10.00 -0.79 -3.90
N LEU A 33 10.80 -1.84 -4.07
CA LEU A 33 11.10 -2.42 -5.37
C LEU A 33 9.87 -3.02 -6.05
N VAL A 34 8.97 -3.67 -5.30
CA VAL A 34 7.74 -4.22 -5.86
C VAL A 34 6.78 -3.12 -6.31
N TYR A 35 6.58 -2.08 -5.49
CA TYR A 35 5.71 -0.98 -5.85
C TYR A 35 6.32 -0.09 -6.95
N LEU A 36 7.64 0.11 -6.94
CA LEU A 36 8.35 0.77 -8.03
C LEU A 36 8.12 0.05 -9.36
N ALA A 37 8.32 -1.28 -9.38
CA ALA A 37 8.09 -2.12 -10.56
C ALA A 37 6.62 -2.03 -11.03
N GLN A 38 5.66 -2.07 -10.10
CA GLN A 38 4.24 -1.93 -10.43
C GLN A 38 3.92 -0.56 -11.05
N MET A 39 4.43 0.53 -10.46
CA MET A 39 4.14 1.89 -10.91
C MET A 39 4.88 2.27 -12.20
N THR A 40 6.00 1.60 -12.50
CA THR A 40 6.72 1.77 -13.77
C THR A 40 5.87 1.39 -14.99
N LEU A 41 4.90 0.48 -14.82
CA LEU A 41 4.00 0.08 -15.90
C LEU A 41 2.85 1.07 -16.15
N ASN A 42 2.46 1.87 -15.17
CA ASN A 42 1.27 2.72 -15.28
C ASN A 42 1.27 3.65 -16.51
N PRO A 43 2.37 4.37 -16.83
CA PRO A 43 2.40 5.27 -17.98
C PRO A 43 2.22 4.58 -19.34
N ILE A 44 2.63 3.29 -19.42
CA ILE A 44 2.65 2.55 -20.69
C ILE A 44 1.44 1.64 -20.90
N ILE A 45 0.59 1.44 -19.90
CA ILE A 45 -0.54 0.51 -20.00
C ILE A 45 -1.48 0.88 -21.15
N ALA A 46 -1.85 2.15 -21.29
CA ALA A 46 -2.73 2.61 -22.34
C ALA A 46 -2.07 2.54 -23.73
N PRO A 47 -0.84 3.08 -23.96
CA PRO A 47 -0.13 2.89 -25.21
C PRO A 47 0.04 1.42 -25.59
N LEU A 48 0.47 0.58 -24.66
CA LEU A 48 0.64 -0.85 -24.89
C LEU A 48 -0.64 -1.52 -25.38
N SER A 49 -1.80 -1.18 -24.77
CA SER A 49 -3.07 -1.78 -25.18
C SER A 49 -3.39 -1.50 -26.66
N ARG A 50 -3.09 -0.30 -27.12
CA ARG A 50 -3.30 0.12 -28.53
C ARG A 50 -2.33 -0.59 -29.47
N GLU A 51 -1.05 -0.68 -29.10
CA GLU A 51 -0.03 -1.36 -29.90
C GLU A 51 -0.34 -2.86 -30.08
N VAL A 52 -0.86 -3.53 -29.06
CA VAL A 52 -1.22 -4.96 -29.14
C VAL A 52 -2.67 -5.21 -29.57
N GLY A 53 -3.43 -4.15 -29.92
CA GLY A 53 -4.81 -4.26 -30.42
C GLY A 53 -5.83 -4.73 -29.37
N LEU A 54 -5.57 -4.51 -28.06
CA LEU A 54 -6.50 -4.83 -26.99
C LEU A 54 -7.38 -3.63 -26.65
N ALA A 55 -8.65 -3.90 -26.38
CA ALA A 55 -9.60 -2.89 -25.94
C ALA A 55 -9.28 -2.41 -24.52
N GLU A 56 -9.60 -1.15 -24.20
CA GLU A 56 -9.31 -0.53 -22.91
C GLU A 56 -9.92 -1.29 -21.72
N TRP A 57 -11.14 -1.84 -21.88
CA TRP A 57 -11.79 -2.64 -20.85
C TRP A 57 -11.02 -3.93 -20.52
N GLN A 58 -10.31 -4.53 -21.47
CA GLN A 58 -9.52 -5.73 -21.27
C GLN A 58 -8.33 -5.44 -20.35
N ILE A 59 -7.70 -4.29 -20.51
CA ILE A 59 -6.65 -3.83 -19.61
C ILE A 59 -7.22 -3.54 -18.21
N GLY A 60 -8.36 -2.87 -18.13
CA GLY A 60 -9.07 -2.64 -16.87
C GLY A 60 -9.40 -3.95 -16.14
N ALA A 61 -9.91 -4.95 -16.87
CA ALA A 61 -10.20 -6.27 -16.32
C ALA A 61 -8.95 -6.97 -15.77
N MET A 62 -7.82 -6.91 -16.48
CA MET A 62 -6.54 -7.45 -16.03
C MET A 62 -6.09 -6.83 -14.70
N ILE A 63 -6.20 -5.51 -14.55
CA ILE A 63 -5.83 -4.79 -13.32
C ILE A 63 -6.80 -5.15 -12.18
N SER A 64 -8.09 -5.21 -12.46
CA SER A 64 -9.13 -5.61 -11.49
C SER A 64 -8.91 -7.03 -10.98
N ILE A 65 -8.54 -7.96 -11.86
CA ILE A 65 -8.22 -9.35 -11.46
C ILE A 65 -6.99 -9.37 -10.53
N ALA A 66 -5.98 -8.54 -10.79
CA ALA A 66 -4.84 -8.43 -9.85
C ALA A 66 -5.28 -7.93 -8.46
N ALA A 67 -6.21 -6.98 -8.39
CA ALA A 67 -6.79 -6.52 -7.13
C ALA A 67 -7.62 -7.60 -6.44
N VAL A 68 -8.40 -8.39 -7.19
CA VAL A 68 -9.11 -9.57 -6.67
C VAL A 68 -8.12 -10.59 -6.08
N MET A 69 -7.01 -10.86 -6.75
CA MET A 69 -5.97 -11.76 -6.22
C MET A 69 -5.36 -11.23 -4.93
N LEU A 70 -5.17 -9.91 -4.79
CA LEU A 70 -4.71 -9.29 -3.55
C LEU A 70 -5.70 -9.57 -2.39
N VAL A 71 -7.01 -9.44 -2.64
CA VAL A 71 -8.05 -9.71 -1.64
C VAL A 71 -8.06 -11.18 -1.23
N LEU A 72 -8.05 -12.10 -2.22
CA LEU A 72 -8.18 -13.53 -1.98
C LEU A 72 -6.94 -14.14 -1.31
N THR A 73 -5.74 -13.67 -1.69
CA THR A 73 -4.49 -14.32 -1.27
C THR A 73 -3.73 -13.57 -0.18
N GLY A 74 -4.12 -12.32 0.15
CA GLY A 74 -3.41 -11.50 1.15
C GLY A 74 -3.34 -12.15 2.53
N GLN A 75 -4.47 -12.65 3.07
CA GLN A 75 -4.47 -13.34 4.37
C GLN A 75 -3.72 -14.68 4.31
N PHE A 76 -3.79 -15.40 3.19
CA PHE A 76 -3.05 -16.64 3.00
C PHE A 76 -1.54 -16.39 3.13
N TRP A 77 -1.01 -15.42 2.38
CA TRP A 77 0.40 -15.08 2.42
C TRP A 77 0.85 -14.52 3.77
N GLY A 78 0.03 -13.66 4.39
CA GLY A 78 0.29 -13.15 5.73
C GLY A 78 0.52 -14.28 6.73
N ARG A 79 -0.37 -15.28 6.77
CA ARG A 79 -0.25 -16.46 7.63
C ARG A 79 0.94 -17.35 7.26
N ARG A 80 1.15 -17.61 5.96
CA ARG A 80 2.29 -18.40 5.50
C ARG A 80 3.63 -17.75 5.85
N SER A 81 3.68 -16.43 5.87
CA SER A 81 4.89 -15.72 6.27
C SER A 81 5.27 -15.99 7.72
N GLN A 82 4.30 -16.22 8.61
CA GLN A 82 4.57 -16.59 10.00
C GLN A 82 5.00 -18.04 10.16
N SER A 83 4.44 -18.98 9.40
CA SER A 83 4.73 -20.42 9.54
C SER A 83 5.94 -20.88 8.71
N TRP A 84 6.14 -20.33 7.53
CA TRP A 84 7.28 -20.66 6.65
C TRP A 84 8.47 -19.75 6.87
N GLY A 85 8.26 -18.59 7.53
CA GLY A 85 9.22 -17.52 7.71
C GLY A 85 9.11 -16.45 6.62
N ARG A 86 9.59 -15.24 6.93
CA ARG A 86 9.47 -14.08 6.04
C ARG A 86 10.29 -14.24 4.77
N LYS A 87 11.54 -14.73 4.91
CA LYS A 87 12.45 -14.92 3.77
C LYS A 87 11.92 -15.89 2.72
N PRO A 88 11.49 -17.13 3.02
CA PRO A 88 10.96 -18.05 2.02
C PRO A 88 9.75 -17.48 1.26
N VAL A 89 8.84 -16.80 1.97
CA VAL A 89 7.65 -16.21 1.36
C VAL A 89 8.02 -15.07 0.42
N LEU A 90 8.90 -14.16 0.84
CA LEU A 90 9.34 -13.05 -0.02
C LEU A 90 10.14 -13.55 -1.22
N VAL A 91 11.02 -14.54 -1.06
CA VAL A 91 11.75 -15.16 -2.18
C VAL A 91 10.77 -15.78 -3.18
N ALA A 92 9.78 -16.54 -2.71
CA ALA A 92 8.75 -17.11 -3.58
C ALA A 92 7.93 -16.03 -4.30
N ALA A 93 7.55 -14.96 -3.59
CA ALA A 93 6.82 -13.82 -4.15
C ALA A 93 7.63 -13.10 -5.25
N PHE A 94 8.87 -12.73 -4.96
CA PHE A 94 9.73 -12.08 -5.95
C PHE A 94 10.08 -12.99 -7.15
N MET A 95 10.26 -14.28 -6.91
CA MET A 95 10.49 -15.26 -7.99
C MET A 95 9.26 -15.35 -8.90
N LEU A 96 8.06 -15.52 -8.32
CA LEU A 96 6.81 -15.55 -9.07
C LEU A 96 6.59 -14.23 -9.83
N ALA A 97 6.81 -13.07 -9.18
CA ALA A 97 6.71 -11.77 -9.81
C ALA A 97 7.68 -11.62 -10.99
N THR A 98 8.94 -11.98 -10.80
CA THR A 98 9.97 -11.90 -11.86
C THR A 98 9.60 -12.78 -13.06
N VAL A 99 9.24 -14.05 -12.81
CA VAL A 99 8.88 -15.00 -13.88
C VAL A 99 7.64 -14.50 -14.63
N THR A 100 6.58 -14.15 -13.93
CA THR A 100 5.32 -13.71 -14.55
C THR A 100 5.49 -12.42 -15.33
N MET A 101 6.29 -11.46 -14.83
CA MET A 101 6.54 -10.21 -15.53
C MET A 101 7.54 -10.34 -16.68
N SER A 102 8.49 -11.28 -16.62
CA SER A 102 9.34 -11.61 -17.76
C SER A 102 8.52 -12.23 -18.90
N LEU A 103 7.64 -13.18 -18.56
CA LEU A 103 6.73 -13.79 -19.54
C LEU A 103 5.72 -12.77 -20.09
N PHE A 104 5.25 -11.83 -19.26
CA PHE A 104 4.38 -10.74 -19.70
C PHE A 104 5.09 -9.81 -20.69
N ALA A 105 6.34 -9.44 -20.43
CA ALA A 105 7.14 -8.64 -21.37
C ALA A 105 7.37 -9.36 -22.71
N LEU A 106 7.68 -10.66 -22.67
CA LEU A 106 7.81 -11.50 -23.86
C LEU A 106 6.48 -11.56 -24.63
N LEU A 107 5.37 -11.77 -23.91
CA LEU A 107 4.05 -11.86 -24.51
C LEU A 107 3.61 -10.53 -25.13
N ALA A 108 3.94 -9.40 -24.50
CA ALA A 108 3.71 -8.08 -25.07
C ALA A 108 4.48 -7.89 -26.39
N TRP A 109 5.73 -8.29 -26.42
CA TRP A 109 6.53 -8.27 -27.65
C TRP A 109 5.92 -9.17 -28.75
N LEU A 110 5.52 -10.41 -28.41
CA LEU A 110 4.84 -11.31 -29.35
C LEU A 110 3.52 -10.73 -29.87
N GLY A 111 2.78 -10.00 -29.02
CA GLY A 111 1.58 -9.26 -29.42
C GLY A 111 1.89 -8.13 -30.41
N MET A 112 2.93 -7.34 -30.15
CA MET A 112 3.35 -6.22 -31.00
C MET A 112 3.83 -6.69 -32.39
N VAL A 113 4.51 -7.85 -32.48
CA VAL A 113 4.90 -8.44 -33.77
C VAL A 113 3.77 -9.25 -34.44
N GLY A 114 2.59 -9.31 -33.82
CA GLY A 114 1.42 -9.97 -34.40
C GLY A 114 1.44 -11.51 -34.32
N ALA A 115 2.38 -12.10 -33.54
CA ALA A 115 2.47 -13.55 -33.39
C ALA A 115 1.34 -14.15 -32.55
N ILE A 116 0.80 -13.38 -31.59
CA ILE A 116 -0.34 -13.73 -30.76
C ILE A 116 -1.25 -12.48 -30.67
N ALA A 117 -2.55 -12.65 -30.84
CA ALA A 117 -3.49 -11.51 -30.86
C ALA A 117 -4.87 -11.87 -30.27
N GLY A 118 -5.71 -10.85 -30.11
CA GLY A 118 -7.11 -11.01 -29.73
C GLY A 118 -7.32 -11.63 -28.36
N ILE A 119 -8.26 -12.57 -28.27
CA ILE A 119 -8.68 -13.15 -26.98
C ILE A 119 -7.59 -13.99 -26.32
N GLU A 120 -6.75 -14.66 -27.08
CA GLU A 120 -5.64 -15.48 -26.56
C GLU A 120 -4.62 -14.60 -25.85
N LEU A 121 -4.21 -13.51 -26.47
CA LEU A 121 -3.29 -12.53 -25.88
C LEU A 121 -3.89 -11.94 -24.60
N PHE A 122 -5.16 -11.59 -24.63
CA PHE A 122 -5.87 -11.05 -23.46
C PHE A 122 -5.90 -12.06 -22.30
N LEU A 123 -6.27 -13.32 -22.53
CA LEU A 123 -6.32 -14.34 -21.50
C LEU A 123 -4.93 -14.60 -20.88
N LEU A 124 -3.88 -14.61 -21.69
CA LEU A 124 -2.51 -14.77 -21.22
C LEU A 124 -2.04 -13.53 -20.42
N PHE A 125 -2.44 -12.33 -20.82
CA PHE A 125 -2.22 -11.10 -20.04
C PHE A 125 -2.91 -11.16 -18.68
N VAL A 126 -4.16 -11.61 -18.63
CA VAL A 126 -4.90 -11.83 -17.38
C VAL A 126 -4.19 -12.85 -16.51
N LEU A 127 -3.74 -13.97 -17.09
CA LEU A 127 -3.04 -15.02 -16.34
C LEU A 127 -1.72 -14.51 -15.74
N LEU A 128 -0.89 -13.85 -16.54
CA LEU A 128 0.45 -13.45 -16.11
C LEU A 128 0.42 -12.19 -15.22
N ARG A 129 -0.20 -11.12 -15.71
CA ARG A 129 -0.23 -9.81 -15.02
C ARG A 129 -1.33 -9.73 -13.96
N GLY A 130 -2.52 -10.28 -14.26
CA GLY A 130 -3.66 -10.30 -13.34
C GLY A 130 -3.44 -11.30 -12.21
N VAL A 131 -3.47 -12.60 -12.53
CA VAL A 131 -3.41 -13.67 -11.53
C VAL A 131 -1.99 -13.84 -10.98
N GLY A 132 -1.01 -14.04 -11.83
CA GLY A 132 0.36 -14.38 -11.42
C GLY A 132 1.03 -13.25 -10.63
N PHE A 133 1.15 -12.08 -11.23
CA PHE A 133 1.75 -10.92 -10.57
C PHE A 133 0.88 -10.41 -9.39
N GLY A 134 -0.46 -10.42 -9.54
CA GLY A 134 -1.38 -10.05 -8.47
C GLY A 134 -1.19 -10.91 -7.21
N THR A 135 -1.07 -12.24 -7.39
CA THR A 135 -0.75 -13.18 -6.29
C THR A 135 0.62 -12.93 -5.69
N ALA A 136 1.62 -12.62 -6.50
CA ALA A 136 2.97 -12.33 -6.03
C ALA A 136 3.04 -11.06 -5.18
N ILE A 137 2.49 -9.95 -5.67
CA ILE A 137 2.54 -8.67 -4.98
C ILE A 137 1.75 -8.69 -3.67
N SER A 138 0.67 -9.48 -3.60
CA SER A 138 -0.15 -9.63 -2.40
C SER A 138 0.60 -10.22 -1.21
N ALA A 139 1.73 -10.89 -1.43
CA ALA A 139 2.55 -11.47 -0.37
C ALA A 139 3.48 -10.45 0.30
N VAL A 140 3.93 -9.42 -0.42
CA VAL A 140 5.04 -8.56 0.03
C VAL A 140 4.61 -7.64 1.17
N LEU A 141 3.53 -6.91 0.98
CA LEU A 141 3.04 -5.93 1.96
C LEU A 141 2.61 -6.59 3.29
N PRO A 142 1.76 -7.64 3.31
CA PRO A 142 1.38 -8.31 4.56
C PRO A 142 2.58 -8.91 5.29
N THR A 143 3.56 -9.45 4.55
CA THR A 143 4.77 -10.00 5.16
C THR A 143 5.60 -8.92 5.84
N ALA A 144 5.76 -7.75 5.21
CA ALA A 144 6.48 -6.62 5.79
C ALA A 144 5.75 -6.05 7.02
N GLN A 145 4.44 -5.88 6.94
CA GLN A 145 3.61 -5.38 8.05
C GLN A 145 3.60 -6.35 9.24
N ALA A 146 3.42 -7.65 9.00
CA ALA A 146 3.47 -8.66 10.04
C ALA A 146 4.84 -8.71 10.74
N TYR A 147 5.94 -8.61 9.97
CA TYR A 147 7.28 -8.53 10.55
C TYR A 147 7.47 -7.30 11.44
N ILE A 148 7.07 -6.12 10.94
CA ILE A 148 7.15 -4.89 11.74
C ILE A 148 6.36 -5.04 13.04
N ALA A 149 5.17 -5.62 13.00
CA ALA A 149 4.36 -5.88 14.18
C ALA A 149 5.06 -6.83 15.18
N ASP A 150 5.73 -7.87 14.67
CA ASP A 150 6.41 -8.88 15.51
C ASP A 150 7.69 -8.36 16.19
N VAL A 151 8.46 -7.50 15.52
CA VAL A 151 9.76 -7.02 16.02
C VAL A 151 9.69 -5.71 16.80
N THR A 152 8.51 -5.06 16.82
CA THR A 152 8.28 -3.82 17.56
C THR A 152 7.48 -4.09 18.83
N SER A 153 8.11 -3.93 19.98
CA SER A 153 7.48 -4.15 21.30
C SER A 153 6.63 -2.95 21.75
N ASP A 154 6.95 -1.75 21.28
CA ASP A 154 6.27 -0.52 21.66
C ASP A 154 5.42 0.06 20.52
N GLU A 155 4.34 0.74 20.91
CA GLU A 155 3.37 1.34 19.99
C GLU A 155 4.02 2.39 19.07
N THR A 156 4.89 3.23 19.61
CA THR A 156 5.51 4.33 18.86
C THR A 156 6.41 3.79 17.73
N THR A 157 7.23 2.80 18.02
CA THR A 157 8.11 2.17 17.01
C THR A 157 7.29 1.41 15.96
N ARG A 158 6.21 0.75 16.37
CA ARG A 158 5.29 0.07 15.45
C ARG A 158 4.62 1.05 14.51
N VAL A 159 4.07 2.15 15.02
CA VAL A 159 3.45 3.22 14.22
C VAL A 159 4.46 3.82 13.23
N LYS A 160 5.71 4.09 13.69
CA LYS A 160 6.79 4.56 12.80
C LYS A 160 7.12 3.56 11.69
N GLY A 161 7.19 2.27 12.02
CA GLY A 161 7.43 1.21 11.04
C GLY A 161 6.32 1.15 9.98
N MET A 162 5.05 1.21 10.39
CA MET A 162 3.91 1.23 9.47
C MET A 162 3.86 2.52 8.64
N ALA A 163 4.19 3.68 9.22
CA ALA A 163 4.34 4.92 8.47
C ALA A 163 5.47 4.83 7.43
N GLY A 164 6.58 4.15 7.78
CA GLY A 164 7.67 3.85 6.86
C GLY A 164 7.22 3.06 5.62
N VAL A 165 6.34 2.07 5.80
CA VAL A 165 5.74 1.32 4.69
C VAL A 165 4.97 2.26 3.76
N GLY A 166 4.09 3.10 4.29
CA GLY A 166 3.31 4.03 3.49
C GLY A 166 4.17 5.09 2.79
N ALA A 167 5.20 5.63 3.48
CA ALA A 167 6.13 6.58 2.87
C ALA A 167 6.87 5.96 1.67
N VAL A 168 7.32 4.71 1.82
CA VAL A 168 7.97 3.95 0.74
C VAL A 168 7.02 3.70 -0.43
N GLN A 169 5.75 3.36 -0.16
CA GLN A 169 4.73 3.24 -1.22
C GLN A 169 4.53 4.56 -1.96
N GLY A 170 4.42 5.69 -1.25
CA GLY A 170 4.29 7.02 -1.85
C GLY A 170 5.49 7.39 -2.73
N ILE A 171 6.71 7.15 -2.24
CA ILE A 171 7.95 7.38 -3.02
C ILE A 171 7.98 6.49 -4.25
N SER A 172 7.60 5.20 -4.12
CA SER A 172 7.56 4.24 -5.22
C SER A 172 6.56 4.65 -6.31
N MET A 173 5.43 5.23 -5.90
CA MET A 173 4.40 5.69 -6.84
C MET A 173 4.96 6.80 -7.74
N ILE A 174 5.63 7.79 -7.16
CA ILE A 174 6.23 8.90 -7.92
C ILE A 174 7.41 8.38 -8.76
N ALA A 175 8.37 7.72 -8.12
CA ALA A 175 9.57 7.26 -8.78
C ALA A 175 9.28 6.26 -9.90
N GLY A 176 8.36 5.31 -9.67
CA GLY A 176 7.95 4.35 -10.68
C GLY A 176 7.31 5.00 -11.91
N SER A 177 6.40 5.94 -11.69
CA SER A 177 5.77 6.66 -12.80
C SER A 177 6.78 7.49 -13.60
N VAL A 178 7.75 8.13 -12.93
CA VAL A 178 8.83 8.86 -13.60
C VAL A 178 9.73 7.91 -14.39
N VAL A 179 10.16 6.80 -13.78
CA VAL A 179 10.98 5.79 -14.46
C VAL A 179 10.26 5.21 -15.68
N GLY A 180 9.00 4.83 -15.53
CA GLY A 180 8.19 4.32 -16.63
C GLY A 180 8.01 5.34 -17.75
N GLY A 181 7.69 6.58 -17.40
CA GLY A 181 7.53 7.68 -18.38
C GLY A 181 8.83 8.00 -19.13
N VAL A 182 9.98 8.07 -18.42
CA VAL A 182 11.28 8.33 -19.06
C VAL A 182 11.69 7.18 -19.98
N LEU A 183 11.54 5.94 -19.52
CA LEU A 183 11.90 4.76 -20.32
C LEU A 183 11.01 4.64 -21.58
N SER A 184 9.73 4.99 -21.49
CA SER A 184 8.81 4.91 -22.62
C SER A 184 9.12 5.89 -23.76
N VAL A 185 9.93 6.93 -23.49
CA VAL A 185 10.42 7.84 -24.55
C VAL A 185 11.38 7.14 -25.51
N PHE A 186 12.12 6.14 -25.01
CA PHE A 186 13.07 5.37 -25.83
C PHE A 186 12.38 4.23 -26.59
N ASP A 187 11.57 3.47 -25.89
CA ASP A 187 10.80 2.34 -26.43
C ASP A 187 9.72 1.92 -25.44
N ILE A 188 8.55 1.49 -25.92
CA ILE A 188 7.47 0.95 -25.09
C ILE A 188 7.87 -0.36 -24.37
N LEU A 189 8.80 -1.11 -24.95
CA LEU A 189 9.37 -2.32 -24.33
C LEU A 189 10.34 -2.02 -23.20
N ALA A 190 10.96 -0.83 -23.18
CA ALA A 190 11.95 -0.50 -22.16
C ALA A 190 11.40 -0.57 -20.73
N PRO A 191 10.24 0.01 -20.38
CA PRO A 191 9.61 -0.19 -19.08
C PRO A 191 9.22 -1.66 -18.82
N LEU A 192 8.74 -2.38 -19.86
CA LEU A 192 8.37 -3.81 -19.74
C LEU A 192 9.56 -4.70 -19.38
N ILE A 193 10.75 -4.40 -19.89
CA ILE A 193 12.01 -5.09 -19.56
C ILE A 193 12.57 -4.64 -18.21
N ALA A 194 12.44 -3.35 -17.88
CA ALA A 194 12.93 -2.81 -16.62
C ALA A 194 12.22 -3.43 -15.40
N VAL A 195 10.92 -3.73 -15.51
CA VAL A 195 10.12 -4.31 -14.42
C VAL A 195 10.66 -5.67 -13.95
N PRO A 196 10.84 -6.70 -14.79
CA PRO A 196 11.42 -7.96 -14.34
C PRO A 196 12.87 -7.81 -13.84
N VAL A 197 13.65 -6.86 -14.37
CA VAL A 197 15.00 -6.55 -13.86
C VAL A 197 14.95 -6.00 -12.45
N LEU A 198 14.06 -5.04 -12.16
CA LEU A 198 13.84 -4.50 -10.82
C LEU A 198 13.38 -5.60 -9.84
N LEU A 199 12.47 -6.46 -10.27
CA LEU A 199 11.98 -7.58 -9.46
C LEU A 199 13.08 -8.63 -9.21
N ALA A 200 13.90 -8.94 -10.20
CA ALA A 200 15.07 -9.81 -10.03
C ALA A 200 16.10 -9.21 -9.07
N GLY A 201 16.34 -7.90 -9.14
CA GLY A 201 17.15 -7.18 -8.15
C GLY A 201 16.59 -7.32 -6.75
N GLY A 202 15.26 -7.19 -6.57
CA GLY A 202 14.57 -7.44 -5.31
C GLY A 202 14.69 -8.89 -4.83
N LEU A 203 14.58 -9.86 -5.74
CA LEU A 203 14.79 -11.28 -5.45
C LEU A 203 16.20 -11.53 -4.89
N ILE A 204 17.22 -11.01 -5.57
CA ILE A 204 18.62 -11.14 -5.15
C ILE A 204 18.84 -10.47 -3.79
N LEU A 205 18.32 -9.24 -3.62
CA LEU A 205 18.44 -8.50 -2.37
C LEU A 205 17.86 -9.30 -1.19
N VAL A 206 16.64 -9.82 -1.33
CA VAL A 206 15.95 -10.60 -0.30
C VAL A 206 16.67 -11.95 -0.08
N ALA A 207 17.04 -12.65 -1.15
CA ALA A 207 17.67 -13.95 -1.07
C ALA A 207 19.05 -13.89 -0.38
N VAL A 208 19.84 -12.83 -0.63
CA VAL A 208 21.20 -12.69 -0.10
C VAL A 208 21.21 -12.03 1.27
N ARG A 209 20.48 -10.91 1.46
CA ARG A 209 20.59 -10.06 2.64
C ARG A 209 19.63 -10.40 3.75
N LEU A 210 18.40 -10.87 3.44
CA LEU A 210 17.42 -11.20 4.48
C LEU A 210 17.85 -12.49 5.19
N ARG A 211 17.93 -12.46 6.51
CA ARG A 211 18.24 -13.65 7.32
C ARG A 211 17.03 -14.55 7.45
N ARG A 212 17.26 -15.86 7.54
CA ARG A 212 16.19 -16.80 7.90
C ARG A 212 15.86 -16.65 9.38
N GLU A 213 14.57 -16.60 9.68
CA GLU A 213 14.12 -16.61 11.07
C GLU A 213 14.43 -17.95 11.72
N PRO A 214 14.91 -17.95 12.99
CA PRO A 214 15.10 -19.18 13.74
C PRO A 214 13.77 -19.92 13.90
N ARG A 215 13.81 -21.27 13.87
CA ARG A 215 12.60 -22.10 13.94
C ARG A 215 11.75 -21.83 15.19
N HIS A 216 12.35 -21.52 16.34
CA HIS A 216 11.64 -21.20 17.58
C HIS A 216 10.85 -19.88 17.52
N ARG A 217 11.08 -19.03 16.52
CA ARG A 217 10.32 -17.79 16.29
C ARG A 217 9.16 -17.99 15.31
N LEU A 218 9.11 -19.12 14.61
CA LEU A 218 8.02 -19.42 13.69
C LEU A 218 6.78 -19.85 14.47
N VAL A 219 5.62 -19.44 13.97
CA VAL A 219 4.32 -19.86 14.52
C VAL A 219 3.91 -21.15 13.82
N GLU A 220 3.83 -22.26 14.56
CA GLU A 220 3.47 -23.57 14.00
C GLU A 220 2.07 -23.57 13.38
N LYS A 221 1.11 -22.93 14.06
CA LYS A 221 -0.30 -22.87 13.64
C LYS A 221 -0.80 -21.42 13.63
N PRO A 222 -0.46 -20.62 12.60
CA PRO A 222 -0.94 -19.24 12.49
C PRO A 222 -2.47 -19.19 12.46
N ALA A 223 -3.04 -18.39 13.35
CA ALA A 223 -4.49 -18.28 13.48
C ALA A 223 -5.10 -17.47 12.31
N ARG A 224 -6.37 -17.79 12.00
CA ARG A 224 -7.18 -16.96 11.10
C ARG A 224 -7.84 -15.87 11.92
N VAL A 225 -7.76 -14.65 11.42
CA VAL A 225 -8.51 -13.53 11.99
C VAL A 225 -9.79 -13.36 11.17
N SER A 226 -10.94 -13.31 11.85
CA SER A 226 -12.20 -13.01 11.18
C SER A 226 -12.27 -11.52 10.85
N PRO A 227 -12.77 -11.11 9.67
CA PRO A 227 -13.04 -9.70 9.38
C PRO A 227 -14.11 -9.10 10.31
N LEU A 228 -14.92 -9.93 10.97
CA LEU A 228 -15.96 -9.53 11.94
C LEU A 228 -15.50 -9.63 13.39
N ASP A 229 -14.22 -9.93 13.66
CA ASP A 229 -13.67 -9.95 15.01
C ASP A 229 -13.85 -8.56 15.66
N ALA A 230 -14.43 -8.53 16.85
CA ALA A 230 -14.76 -7.29 17.57
C ALA A 230 -13.53 -6.39 17.82
N ARG A 231 -12.34 -6.98 17.89
CA ARG A 231 -11.06 -6.27 18.08
C ARG A 231 -10.61 -5.56 16.80
N VAL A 232 -10.99 -6.05 15.62
CA VAL A 232 -10.38 -5.70 14.32
C VAL A 232 -11.35 -4.97 13.39
N TRP A 233 -12.64 -5.39 13.33
CA TRP A 233 -13.60 -4.84 12.38
C TRP A 233 -13.76 -3.31 12.42
N PRO A 234 -13.63 -2.61 13.57
CA PRO A 234 -13.77 -1.15 13.56
C PRO A 234 -12.67 -0.46 12.76
N PHE A 235 -11.44 -1.00 12.84
CA PHE A 235 -10.31 -0.51 12.03
C PHE A 235 -10.51 -0.82 10.55
N LEU A 236 -10.95 -2.05 10.23
CA LEU A 236 -11.18 -2.46 8.85
C LEU A 236 -12.27 -1.60 8.19
N LEU A 237 -13.36 -1.33 8.90
CA LEU A 237 -14.43 -0.46 8.41
C LEU A 237 -13.94 0.96 8.17
N ALA A 238 -13.18 1.51 9.11
CA ALA A 238 -12.58 2.85 8.96
C ALA A 238 -11.64 2.89 7.74
N GLY A 239 -10.74 1.91 7.61
CA GLY A 239 -9.83 1.82 6.47
C GLY A 239 -10.57 1.63 5.14
N PHE A 240 -11.55 0.73 5.09
CA PHE A 240 -12.37 0.51 3.89
C PHE A 240 -13.04 1.79 3.40
N GLY A 241 -13.68 2.55 4.29
CA GLY A 241 -14.31 3.81 3.90
C GLY A 241 -13.29 4.86 3.45
N MET A 242 -12.19 5.03 4.20
CA MET A 242 -11.13 5.98 3.85
C MET A 242 -10.53 5.70 2.47
N PHE A 243 -10.16 4.44 2.19
CA PHE A 243 -9.54 4.08 0.91
C PHE A 243 -10.55 4.02 -0.23
N THR A 244 -11.84 3.76 0.02
CA THR A 244 -12.89 3.90 -0.98
C THR A 244 -13.06 5.36 -1.41
N ALA A 245 -13.14 6.28 -0.45
CA ALA A 245 -13.21 7.71 -0.74
C ALA A 245 -11.96 8.19 -1.52
N LEU A 246 -10.77 7.77 -1.09
CA LEU A 246 -9.52 8.06 -1.82
C LEU A 246 -9.55 7.50 -3.23
N GLY A 247 -10.01 6.26 -3.40
CA GLY A 247 -10.08 5.58 -4.69
C GLY A 247 -10.94 6.31 -5.71
N PHE A 248 -12.07 6.91 -5.29
CA PHE A 248 -12.87 7.75 -6.16
C PHE A 248 -12.06 8.93 -6.71
N ILE A 249 -11.34 9.64 -5.84
CA ILE A 249 -10.53 10.79 -6.28
C ILE A 249 -9.37 10.34 -7.16
N GLN A 250 -8.64 9.29 -6.81
CA GLN A 250 -7.51 8.80 -7.60
C GLN A 250 -7.89 8.41 -9.03
N VAL A 251 -9.08 7.81 -9.20
CA VAL A 251 -9.56 7.41 -10.53
C VAL A 251 -10.09 8.60 -11.32
N LEU A 252 -10.73 9.55 -10.65
CA LEU A 252 -11.48 10.63 -11.31
C LEU A 252 -10.70 11.94 -11.42
N ILE A 253 -9.54 12.06 -10.78
CA ILE A 253 -8.82 13.34 -10.70
C ILE A 253 -8.52 13.94 -12.08
N GLY A 254 -8.18 13.09 -13.08
CA GLY A 254 -7.94 13.55 -14.44
C GLY A 254 -9.19 14.16 -15.08
N PHE A 255 -10.33 13.52 -14.91
CA PHE A 255 -11.61 14.01 -15.40
C PHE A 255 -12.03 15.30 -14.66
N ILE A 256 -11.88 15.33 -13.33
CA ILE A 256 -12.21 16.49 -12.50
C ILE A 256 -11.37 17.71 -12.91
N VAL A 257 -10.07 17.54 -13.15
CA VAL A 257 -9.16 18.59 -13.59
C VAL A 257 -9.56 19.08 -14.98
N GLN A 258 -9.80 18.16 -15.92
CA GLN A 258 -10.16 18.49 -17.29
C GLN A 258 -11.48 19.24 -17.37
N ASP A 259 -12.52 18.73 -16.72
CA ASP A 259 -13.87 19.27 -16.82
C ASP A 259 -14.01 20.62 -16.08
N ARG A 260 -13.42 20.75 -14.88
CA ARG A 260 -13.52 21.98 -14.08
C ARG A 260 -12.66 23.12 -14.61
N LEU A 261 -11.53 22.80 -15.23
CA LEU A 261 -10.63 23.83 -15.72
C LEU A 261 -10.82 24.10 -17.24
N GLY A 262 -11.70 23.33 -17.90
CA GLY A 262 -12.00 23.50 -19.33
C GLY A 262 -10.78 23.30 -20.22
N LEU A 263 -9.90 22.36 -19.89
CA LEU A 263 -8.57 22.23 -20.49
C LEU A 263 -8.55 21.22 -21.64
N GLY A 264 -7.69 21.49 -22.63
CA GLY A 264 -7.32 20.48 -23.64
C GLY A 264 -6.54 19.30 -23.01
N ALA A 265 -6.54 18.16 -23.69
CA ALA A 265 -6.02 16.89 -23.16
C ALA A 265 -4.57 16.97 -22.64
N GLU A 266 -3.67 17.66 -23.35
CA GLU A 266 -2.26 17.79 -22.95
C GLU A 266 -2.09 18.56 -21.64
N THR A 267 -2.74 19.71 -21.52
CA THR A 267 -2.68 20.56 -20.30
C THR A 267 -3.38 19.88 -19.13
N ALA A 268 -4.49 19.19 -19.38
CA ALA A 268 -5.20 18.40 -18.37
C ALA A 268 -4.30 17.27 -17.82
N GLY A 269 -3.55 16.59 -18.67
CA GLY A 269 -2.59 15.55 -18.27
C GLY A 269 -1.49 16.10 -17.37
N LEU A 270 -0.89 17.25 -17.73
CA LEU A 270 0.15 17.89 -16.92
C LEU A 270 -0.37 18.31 -15.53
N LEU A 271 -1.53 18.97 -15.49
CA LEU A 271 -2.13 19.42 -14.23
C LEU A 271 -2.64 18.26 -13.37
N THR A 272 -3.12 17.18 -13.99
CA THR A 272 -3.45 15.94 -13.28
C THR A 272 -2.21 15.32 -12.64
N GLY A 273 -1.10 15.27 -13.38
CA GLY A 273 0.20 14.85 -12.83
C GLY A 273 0.62 15.71 -11.63
N GLY A 274 0.47 17.04 -11.75
CA GLY A 274 0.71 17.98 -10.64
C GLY A 274 -0.18 17.73 -9.43
N ALA A 275 -1.47 17.45 -9.63
CA ALA A 275 -2.41 17.11 -8.55
C ALA A 275 -2.00 15.82 -7.83
N LEU A 276 -1.67 14.77 -8.58
CA LEU A 276 -1.20 13.50 -8.02
C LEU A 276 0.14 13.65 -7.27
N LEU A 277 1.04 14.49 -7.79
CA LEU A 277 2.29 14.84 -7.12
C LEU A 277 2.02 15.51 -5.77
N LEU A 278 1.10 16.48 -5.70
CA LEU A 278 0.71 17.13 -4.46
C LEU A 278 0.09 16.16 -3.45
N ALA A 279 -0.78 15.25 -3.89
CA ALA A 279 -1.31 14.20 -3.04
C ALA A 279 -0.19 13.32 -2.46
N GLY A 280 0.75 12.89 -3.32
CA GLY A 280 1.91 12.10 -2.92
C GLY A 280 2.83 12.84 -1.95
N LEU A 281 3.11 14.12 -2.18
CA LEU A 281 3.89 14.97 -1.29
C LEU A 281 3.20 15.13 0.08
N GLY A 282 1.89 15.37 0.09
CA GLY A 282 1.10 15.42 1.32
C GLY A 282 1.23 14.12 2.13
N LEU A 283 1.07 12.99 1.47
CA LEU A 283 1.21 11.67 2.08
C LEU A 283 2.63 11.43 2.63
N ILE A 284 3.66 11.74 1.85
CA ILE A 284 5.07 11.57 2.27
C ILE A 284 5.38 12.47 3.47
N VAL A 285 5.01 13.75 3.43
CA VAL A 285 5.24 14.68 4.54
C VAL A 285 4.51 14.20 5.80
N ALA A 286 3.28 13.75 5.68
CA ALA A 286 2.53 13.19 6.79
C ALA A 286 3.26 11.99 7.42
N GLN A 287 3.66 11.02 6.62
CA GLN A 287 4.22 9.74 7.11
C GLN A 287 5.71 9.81 7.47
N ALA A 288 6.51 10.61 6.76
CA ALA A 288 7.93 10.71 7.03
C ALA A 288 8.28 11.77 8.09
N VAL A 289 7.43 12.80 8.24
CA VAL A 289 7.72 13.93 9.13
C VAL A 289 6.75 14.00 10.32
N VAL A 290 5.44 14.07 10.05
CA VAL A 290 4.43 14.33 11.09
C VAL A 290 4.24 13.11 11.98
N VAL A 291 3.93 11.96 11.43
CA VAL A 291 3.64 10.74 12.20
C VAL A 291 4.81 10.33 13.11
N PRO A 292 6.08 10.27 12.66
CA PRO A 292 7.17 9.87 13.55
C PRO A 292 7.45 10.85 14.69
N ARG A 293 7.10 12.14 14.52
CA ARG A 293 7.31 13.18 15.56
C ARG A 293 6.13 13.37 16.49
N SER A 294 4.92 13.05 16.04
CA SER A 294 3.69 13.33 16.79
C SER A 294 3.53 12.49 18.05
N ARG A 295 4.06 11.27 18.06
CA ARG A 295 3.83 10.27 19.13
C ARG A 295 2.34 10.01 19.39
N TRP A 296 1.48 10.23 18.40
CA TRP A 296 0.05 10.01 18.51
C TRP A 296 -0.31 8.53 18.53
N SER A 297 -1.32 8.19 19.32
CA SER A 297 -1.90 6.83 19.29
C SER A 297 -2.57 6.56 17.94
N PRO A 298 -2.75 5.28 17.55
CA PRO A 298 -3.47 4.91 16.33
C PRO A 298 -4.85 5.54 16.22
N ALA A 299 -5.59 5.63 17.33
CA ALA A 299 -6.88 6.30 17.36
C ALA A 299 -6.79 7.81 17.08
N THR A 300 -5.77 8.48 17.63
CA THR A 300 -5.53 9.92 17.39
C THR A 300 -5.13 10.15 15.94
N LEU A 301 -4.29 9.29 15.36
CA LEU A 301 -3.90 9.35 13.95
C LEU A 301 -5.13 9.24 13.03
N LEU A 302 -6.04 8.30 13.30
CA LEU A 302 -7.29 8.16 12.56
C LEU A 302 -8.19 9.37 12.68
N ARG A 303 -8.34 9.95 13.89
CA ARG A 303 -9.18 11.12 14.15
C ARG A 303 -8.66 12.37 13.45
N VAL A 304 -7.38 12.69 13.70
CA VAL A 304 -6.76 13.92 13.14
C VAL A 304 -6.64 13.80 11.63
N GLY A 305 -6.11 12.68 11.14
CA GLY A 305 -5.95 12.45 9.72
C GLY A 305 -7.28 12.38 8.98
N GLY A 306 -8.28 11.71 9.57
CA GLY A 306 -9.64 11.67 9.04
C GLY A 306 -10.31 13.04 8.96
N ALA A 307 -10.18 13.87 10.00
CA ALA A 307 -10.72 15.23 10.01
C ALA A 307 -10.05 16.13 8.94
N ILE A 308 -8.73 16.07 8.79
CA ILE A 308 -8.01 16.83 7.76
C ILE A 308 -8.44 16.38 6.36
N ALA A 309 -8.51 15.05 6.12
CA ALA A 309 -8.97 14.53 4.85
C ALA A 309 -10.40 14.96 4.54
N LEU A 310 -11.31 14.91 5.54
CA LEU A 310 -12.69 15.37 5.39
C LEU A 310 -12.76 16.85 4.97
N VAL A 311 -11.95 17.72 5.57
CA VAL A 311 -11.86 19.13 5.15
C VAL A 311 -11.39 19.22 3.68
N GLY A 312 -10.40 18.44 3.27
CA GLY A 312 -9.94 18.38 1.89
C GLY A 312 -11.05 17.93 0.92
N PHE A 313 -11.80 16.88 1.27
CA PHE A 313 -12.95 16.40 0.48
C PHE A 313 -14.06 17.46 0.39
N ALA A 314 -14.40 18.10 1.51
CA ALA A 314 -15.43 19.15 1.55
C ALA A 314 -15.02 20.38 0.71
N LEU A 315 -13.75 20.78 0.78
CA LEU A 315 -13.21 21.88 -0.03
C LEU A 315 -13.19 21.57 -1.52
N LEU A 316 -13.17 20.29 -1.89
CA LEU A 316 -13.22 19.86 -3.30
C LEU A 316 -14.64 19.89 -3.87
N ILE A 317 -15.72 19.90 -3.07
CA ILE A 317 -17.10 19.89 -3.58
C ILE A 317 -17.39 21.08 -4.49
N PRO A 318 -17.18 22.36 -4.05
CA PRO A 318 -17.44 23.50 -4.89
C PRO A 318 -16.41 23.62 -6.03
N ASP A 319 -16.85 24.06 -7.20
CA ASP A 319 -15.97 24.43 -8.28
C ASP A 319 -15.49 25.87 -8.08
N ALA A 320 -14.44 26.04 -7.28
CA ALA A 320 -13.90 27.32 -6.86
C ALA A 320 -12.57 27.66 -7.57
N GLY A 321 -12.27 26.97 -8.69
CA GLY A 321 -11.08 27.20 -9.49
C GLY A 321 -9.85 26.36 -9.09
N PRO A 322 -8.70 26.60 -9.72
CA PRO A 322 -7.54 25.72 -9.60
C PRO A 322 -6.91 25.70 -8.20
N ALA A 323 -6.78 26.86 -7.53
CA ALA A 323 -6.10 26.91 -6.24
C ALA A 323 -6.81 26.08 -5.15
N PRO A 324 -8.13 26.17 -4.92
CA PRO A 324 -8.86 25.28 -4.01
C PRO A 324 -8.82 23.82 -4.42
N LEU A 325 -8.85 23.51 -5.73
CA LEU A 325 -8.74 22.14 -6.24
C LEU A 325 -7.42 21.51 -5.79
N PHE A 326 -6.30 22.15 -6.08
CA PHE A 326 -4.97 21.64 -5.70
C PHE A 326 -4.76 21.59 -4.18
N ALA A 327 -5.25 22.59 -3.45
CA ALA A 327 -5.23 22.60 -1.99
C ALA A 327 -6.02 21.43 -1.40
N SER A 328 -7.19 21.12 -1.96
CA SER A 328 -8.02 19.98 -1.56
C SER A 328 -7.28 18.66 -1.71
N ILE A 329 -6.65 18.45 -2.86
CA ILE A 329 -5.91 17.21 -3.16
C ILE A 329 -4.70 17.05 -2.22
N LEU A 330 -3.97 18.14 -1.94
CA LEU A 330 -2.90 18.14 -0.96
C LEU A 330 -3.41 17.76 0.44
N LEU A 331 -4.52 18.37 0.89
CA LEU A 331 -5.12 18.08 2.20
C LEU A 331 -5.62 16.64 2.31
N ILE A 332 -6.23 16.10 1.25
CA ILE A 332 -6.67 14.70 1.19
C ILE A 332 -5.46 13.78 1.35
N GLY A 333 -4.40 13.98 0.57
CA GLY A 333 -3.18 13.18 0.65
C GLY A 333 -2.51 13.28 2.02
N PHE A 334 -2.41 14.49 2.58
CA PHE A 334 -1.81 14.73 3.88
C PHE A 334 -2.63 14.11 5.02
N GLY A 335 -3.95 14.30 5.04
CA GLY A 335 -4.83 13.75 6.07
C GLY A 335 -4.84 12.22 6.05
N LEU A 336 -4.99 11.61 4.88
CA LEU A 336 -4.94 10.15 4.74
C LEU A 336 -3.54 9.60 5.02
N GLY A 337 -2.48 10.35 4.71
CA GLY A 337 -1.12 10.02 5.11
C GLY A 337 -0.95 9.90 6.62
N ILE A 338 -1.60 10.77 7.41
CA ILE A 338 -1.64 10.68 8.87
C ILE A 338 -2.49 9.50 9.34
N ALA A 339 -3.67 9.28 8.73
CA ALA A 339 -4.61 8.27 9.18
C ALA A 339 -4.17 6.83 8.87
N THR A 340 -3.46 6.60 7.77
CA THR A 340 -3.06 5.26 7.30
C THR A 340 -2.28 4.45 8.34
N PRO A 341 -1.23 4.97 9.02
CA PRO A 341 -0.54 4.23 10.07
C PRO A 341 -1.44 3.88 11.26
N GLY A 342 -2.43 4.71 11.56
CA GLY A 342 -3.45 4.41 12.56
C GLY A 342 -4.30 3.19 12.20
N PHE A 343 -4.72 3.10 10.93
CA PHE A 343 -5.43 1.96 10.38
C PHE A 343 -4.60 0.68 10.37
N THR A 344 -3.33 0.76 9.99
CA THR A 344 -2.48 -0.43 9.86
C THR A 344 -1.87 -0.90 11.18
N ALA A 345 -1.47 0.03 12.06
CA ALA A 345 -0.87 -0.32 13.35
C ALA A 345 -1.91 -0.60 14.45
N GLY A 346 -3.06 0.10 14.45
CA GLY A 346 -4.08 -0.01 15.50
C GLY A 346 -4.52 -1.45 15.78
N PRO A 347 -5.02 -2.20 14.79
CA PRO A 347 -5.49 -3.56 15.02
C PRO A 347 -4.36 -4.52 15.42
N THR A 348 -3.10 -4.26 15.06
CA THR A 348 -1.97 -5.11 15.46
C THR A 348 -1.68 -5.09 16.97
N LEU A 349 -2.16 -4.06 17.67
CA LEU A 349 -2.06 -3.95 19.12
C LEU A 349 -3.15 -4.75 19.86
N MET A 350 -4.19 -5.19 19.14
CA MET A 350 -5.37 -5.87 19.69
C MET A 350 -5.35 -7.39 19.50
N VAL A 351 -4.43 -7.91 18.71
CA VAL A 351 -4.35 -9.32 18.35
C VAL A 351 -3.07 -9.96 18.85
N ASP A 352 -3.10 -11.27 19.08
CA ASP A 352 -1.96 -12.04 19.53
C ASP A 352 -0.93 -12.27 18.42
N ARG A 353 0.26 -12.74 18.82
CA ARG A 353 1.39 -12.92 17.89
C ARG A 353 1.09 -13.89 16.74
N ASP A 354 0.37 -14.96 17.00
CA ASP A 354 0.01 -15.97 16.00
C ASP A 354 -1.07 -15.47 15.02
N GLU A 355 -1.77 -14.37 15.34
CA GLU A 355 -2.78 -13.72 14.52
C GLU A 355 -2.21 -12.62 13.61
N GLN A 356 -1.00 -12.09 13.87
CA GLN A 356 -0.42 -10.92 13.17
C GLN A 356 -0.36 -11.08 11.65
N GLY A 357 0.02 -12.27 11.16
CA GLY A 357 0.09 -12.54 9.74
C GLY A 357 -1.28 -12.57 9.06
N GLY A 358 -2.27 -13.17 9.75
CA GLY A 358 -3.65 -13.18 9.29
C GLY A 358 -4.24 -11.77 9.22
N LEU A 359 -3.98 -10.97 10.25
CA LEU A 359 -4.42 -9.57 10.31
C LEU A 359 -3.78 -8.71 9.22
N ALA A 360 -2.46 -8.83 9.00
CA ALA A 360 -1.77 -8.08 7.95
C ALA A 360 -2.34 -8.40 6.57
N GLY A 361 -2.64 -9.69 6.30
CA GLY A 361 -3.33 -10.11 5.09
C GLY A 361 -4.74 -9.52 4.96
N LEU A 362 -5.49 -9.48 6.06
CA LEU A 362 -6.84 -8.92 6.10
C LEU A 362 -6.85 -7.40 5.87
N THR A 363 -5.90 -6.68 6.45
CA THR A 363 -5.70 -5.24 6.23
C THR A 363 -5.39 -4.94 4.76
N SER A 364 -4.50 -5.73 4.15
CA SER A 364 -4.18 -5.62 2.73
C SER A 364 -5.36 -5.97 1.83
N ALA A 365 -6.13 -6.99 2.18
CA ALA A 365 -7.33 -7.38 1.45
C ALA A 365 -8.41 -6.30 1.51
N THR A 366 -8.58 -5.65 2.67
CA THR A 366 -9.50 -4.52 2.85
C THR A 366 -9.14 -3.36 1.92
N THR A 367 -7.85 -2.99 1.86
CA THR A 367 -7.36 -1.97 0.92
C THR A 367 -7.55 -2.41 -0.54
N GLY A 368 -7.23 -3.68 -0.85
CA GLY A 368 -7.41 -4.24 -2.19
C GLY A 368 -8.86 -4.20 -2.67
N LEU A 369 -9.81 -4.48 -1.78
CA LEU A 369 -11.24 -4.45 -2.11
C LEU A 369 -11.69 -3.05 -2.56
N THR A 370 -11.11 -1.99 -2.00
CA THR A 370 -11.42 -0.62 -2.41
C THR A 370 -10.98 -0.34 -3.85
N PHE A 371 -9.86 -0.92 -4.30
CA PHE A 371 -9.39 -0.81 -5.69
C PHE A 371 -10.21 -1.66 -6.68
N VAL A 372 -11.01 -2.61 -6.20
CA VAL A 372 -11.99 -3.31 -7.04
C VAL A 372 -13.26 -2.45 -7.21
N ILE A 373 -13.72 -1.84 -6.12
CA ILE A 373 -15.00 -1.12 -6.08
C ILE A 373 -14.88 0.31 -6.58
N ALA A 374 -13.86 1.05 -6.15
CA ALA A 374 -13.77 2.49 -6.38
C ALA A 374 -13.73 2.90 -7.87
N PRO A 375 -13.02 2.20 -8.78
CA PRO A 375 -13.03 2.59 -10.19
C PRO A 375 -14.42 2.50 -10.80
N THR A 376 -15.11 1.37 -10.60
CA THR A 376 -16.42 1.14 -11.19
C THR A 376 -17.49 2.03 -10.57
N ALA A 377 -17.54 2.12 -9.24
CA ALA A 377 -18.51 2.97 -8.55
C ALA A 377 -18.25 4.46 -8.80
N GLY A 378 -16.98 4.88 -8.76
CA GLY A 378 -16.60 6.27 -9.01
C GLY A 378 -16.98 6.75 -10.41
N THR A 379 -16.65 5.97 -11.45
CA THR A 379 -17.00 6.31 -12.84
C THR A 379 -18.50 6.28 -13.09
N ALA A 380 -19.23 5.31 -12.52
CA ALA A 380 -20.69 5.27 -12.59
C ALA A 380 -21.32 6.51 -11.95
N LEU A 381 -20.84 6.93 -10.77
CA LEU A 381 -21.32 8.16 -10.11
C LEU A 381 -20.97 9.42 -10.91
N TYR A 382 -19.82 9.43 -11.59
CA TYR A 382 -19.39 10.56 -12.41
C TYR A 382 -20.35 10.84 -13.58
N GLY A 383 -20.99 9.81 -14.12
CA GLY A 383 -22.03 9.94 -15.16
C GLY A 383 -23.25 10.76 -14.72
N PHE A 384 -23.48 10.93 -13.42
CA PHE A 384 -24.54 11.80 -12.89
C PHE A 384 -24.07 13.24 -12.62
N GLY A 385 -22.77 13.53 -12.80
CA GLY A 385 -22.17 14.84 -12.65
C GLY A 385 -20.86 14.81 -11.85
N VAL A 386 -19.96 15.77 -12.16
CA VAL A 386 -18.60 15.88 -11.58
C VAL A 386 -18.62 15.93 -10.04
N ALA A 387 -19.59 16.65 -9.46
CA ALA A 387 -19.68 16.81 -8.02
C ALA A 387 -20.22 15.56 -7.28
N VAL A 388 -20.92 14.65 -7.98
CA VAL A 388 -21.59 13.50 -7.34
C VAL A 388 -20.60 12.56 -6.65
N PRO A 389 -19.56 12.00 -7.30
CA PRO A 389 -18.60 11.12 -6.65
C PRO A 389 -17.79 11.84 -5.57
N ILE A 390 -17.52 13.13 -5.73
CA ILE A 390 -16.84 13.96 -4.71
C ILE A 390 -17.71 14.06 -3.45
N THR A 391 -18.99 14.35 -3.62
CA THR A 391 -19.97 14.45 -2.51
C THR A 391 -20.13 13.10 -1.81
N VAL A 392 -20.27 12.01 -2.57
CA VAL A 392 -20.36 10.64 -2.01
C VAL A 392 -19.07 10.31 -1.23
N GLY A 393 -17.89 10.60 -1.78
CA GLY A 393 -16.60 10.43 -1.10
C GLY A 393 -16.52 11.26 0.20
N THR A 394 -17.02 12.50 0.18
CA THR A 394 -17.09 13.37 1.36
C THR A 394 -18.01 12.78 2.42
N VAL A 395 -19.19 12.28 2.03
CA VAL A 395 -20.15 11.64 2.96
C VAL A 395 -19.54 10.39 3.58
N ILE A 396 -18.90 9.54 2.77
CA ILE A 396 -18.19 8.35 3.28
C ILE A 396 -17.12 8.78 4.30
N MET A 397 -16.32 9.79 3.96
CA MET A 397 -15.26 10.29 4.85
C MET A 397 -15.81 10.89 6.13
N ALA A 398 -16.95 11.60 6.06
CA ALA A 398 -17.66 12.13 7.23
C ALA A 398 -18.17 11.01 8.14
N ILE A 399 -18.82 9.99 7.57
CA ILE A 399 -19.30 8.81 8.31
C ILE A 399 -18.13 8.13 9.03
N VAL A 400 -17.02 7.89 8.33
CA VAL A 400 -15.82 7.28 8.91
C VAL A 400 -15.25 8.15 10.04
N THR A 401 -15.13 9.45 9.82
CA THR A 401 -14.57 10.35 10.82
C THR A 401 -15.45 10.39 12.08
N VAL A 402 -16.77 10.51 11.92
CA VAL A 402 -17.74 10.47 13.02
C VAL A 402 -17.68 9.11 13.73
N PHE A 403 -17.63 8.02 12.97
CA PHE A 403 -17.50 6.67 13.52
C PHE A 403 -16.25 6.54 14.42
N VAL A 404 -15.08 6.98 13.95
CA VAL A 404 -13.83 6.93 14.71
C VAL A 404 -13.86 7.83 15.95
N LEU A 405 -14.57 8.97 15.88
CA LEU A 405 -14.74 9.87 17.02
C LEU A 405 -15.68 9.30 18.08
N ALA A 406 -16.79 8.67 17.65
CA ALA A 406 -17.89 8.25 18.51
C ALA A 406 -17.72 6.84 19.09
N HIS A 407 -17.15 5.91 18.31
CA HIS A 407 -17.13 4.49 18.66
C HIS A 407 -16.24 4.21 19.89
N PRO A 408 -16.74 3.48 20.92
CA PRO A 408 -16.04 3.24 22.18
C PRO A 408 -14.68 2.56 22.01
N HIS A 409 -14.53 1.71 21.00
CA HIS A 409 -13.30 0.99 20.69
C HIS A 409 -12.08 1.93 20.52
N PHE A 410 -12.29 3.09 19.93
CA PHE A 410 -11.24 4.09 19.76
C PHE A 410 -11.03 5.00 20.98
N ARG A 411 -11.93 4.98 21.98
CA ARG A 411 -11.79 5.77 23.22
C ARG A 411 -10.85 5.13 24.23
N GLY A 412 -10.75 3.79 24.24
CA GLY A 412 -10.03 3.00 25.25
C GLY A 412 -8.59 2.62 24.87
N LEU A 413 -8.08 3.05 23.72
CA LEU A 413 -6.69 2.78 23.35
C LEU A 413 -5.77 3.61 24.24
N PRO A 414 -4.85 2.96 25.02
CA PRO A 414 -3.97 3.69 25.92
C PRO A 414 -3.09 4.67 25.13
N ALA A 415 -2.83 5.83 25.72
CA ALA A 415 -1.77 6.70 25.22
C ALA A 415 -0.44 5.97 25.29
N PRO A 416 0.52 6.25 24.37
CA PRO A 416 1.81 5.59 24.40
C PRO A 416 2.43 5.67 25.80
N ALA A 417 2.88 4.54 26.32
CA ALA A 417 3.57 4.50 27.61
C ALA A 417 4.74 5.47 27.54
N GLN A 418 4.73 6.49 28.39
CA GLN A 418 5.85 7.43 28.53
C GLN A 418 7.05 6.58 29.00
N GLY A 419 8.03 6.41 28.11
CA GLY A 419 9.32 5.87 28.54
C GLY A 419 9.88 6.73 29.67
N PRO A 420 10.68 6.14 30.59
CA PRO A 420 11.28 6.94 31.64
C PRO A 420 12.03 8.13 31.04
N PRO A 421 12.02 9.31 31.73
CA PRO A 421 12.75 10.47 31.25
C PRO A 421 14.22 10.11 31.07
N PRO A 422 14.90 10.66 30.05
CA PRO A 422 16.33 10.44 29.91
C PRO A 422 17.04 10.95 31.16
N ALA A 423 17.87 10.07 31.73
CA ALA A 423 18.73 10.37 32.90
C ALA A 423 19.85 11.35 32.51
#